data_b2caa6512258221e2d6d0a97894ce625
#
_entry.id   b2caa6512258221e2d6d0a97894ce625
#
_cell.length_a   1.000
_cell.length_b   1.000
_cell.length_c   1.000
_cell.angle_alpha   90.00
_cell.angle_beta   90.00
_cell.angle_gamma   90.00
#
_symmetry.space_group_name_H-M   'P 1'
#
loop_
_entity.id
_entity.type
_entity.pdbx_description
1 polymer ?
#
loop_
_entity_poly.entity_id
_entity_poly.type
_entity_poly.pdbx_seq_one_letter_code
_entity_poly.pdbx_strand_id
1 'polypeptide(L)'
;SDYKGDPSSALLEALDPEQNNTFRDHYIEIPFDLSKVLFVTTANDKNEIPAPLLDRMEVIELFSYTHEEKFNIAKKHLIPKQLKENGIKASQLHFTDNAIHSIIDGYTREAGVRTLERTFAKVMRKVAVKITEGYTGKISVKPTGLEAYLGPKKYKPESQGHKDEVGVVNGLAWTSVGGE
;
A
#
# COMPACT_ATOMS: atom_id res chain seq x y z
N SER A 1 1.06 9.84 29.64
CA SER A 1 -0.21 10.55 29.93
C SER A 1 0.05 12.03 29.74
N ASP A 2 -0.23 12.52 28.55
CA ASP A 2 -0.08 13.94 28.26
C ASP A 2 -1.33 14.71 28.70
N TYR A 3 -1.13 15.98 29.04
CA TYR A 3 -2.13 16.96 29.49
C TYR A 3 -3.32 17.18 28.53
N LYS A 4 -3.43 16.42 27.45
CA LYS A 4 -4.44 16.55 26.38
C LYS A 4 -5.61 15.55 26.46
N GLY A 5 -5.74 14.84 27.58
CA GLY A 5 -6.76 13.79 27.71
C GLY A 5 -6.34 12.45 27.08
N ASP A 6 -7.02 11.39 27.43
CA ASP A 6 -6.81 10.06 26.86
C ASP A 6 -7.84 9.79 25.76
N PRO A 7 -7.42 9.79 24.47
CA PRO A 7 -8.34 9.50 23.35
C PRO A 7 -8.98 8.10 23.44
N SER A 8 -8.30 7.15 24.11
CA SER A 8 -8.80 5.79 24.29
C SER A 8 -10.05 5.75 25.16
N SER A 9 -10.11 6.60 26.20
CA SER A 9 -11.28 6.69 27.08
C SER A 9 -12.51 7.22 26.34
N ALA A 10 -12.35 8.24 25.51
CA ALA A 10 -13.43 8.78 24.68
C ALA A 10 -13.94 7.76 23.64
N LEU A 11 -13.02 6.97 23.05
CA LEU A 11 -13.40 5.90 22.13
C LEU A 11 -14.14 4.76 22.84
N LEU A 12 -13.77 4.43 24.09
CA LEU A 12 -14.49 3.41 24.86
C LEU A 12 -15.94 3.82 25.08
N GLU A 13 -16.21 5.08 25.43
CA GLU A 13 -17.57 5.59 25.59
C GLU A 13 -18.35 5.61 24.27
N ALA A 14 -17.71 6.07 23.18
CA ALA A 14 -18.35 6.15 21.87
C ALA A 14 -18.68 4.78 21.27
N LEU A 15 -17.84 3.76 21.52
CA LEU A 15 -18.01 2.41 20.99
C LEU A 15 -18.84 1.49 21.89
N ASP A 16 -19.15 1.91 23.10
CA ASP A 16 -19.96 1.12 24.03
C ASP A 16 -21.46 1.24 23.70
N PRO A 17 -22.13 0.17 23.27
CA PRO A 17 -23.56 0.22 22.93
C PRO A 17 -24.47 0.60 24.11
N GLU A 18 -24.01 0.41 25.36
CA GLU A 18 -24.79 0.74 26.55
C GLU A 18 -24.72 2.23 26.92
N GLN A 19 -23.67 2.95 26.43
CA GLN A 19 -23.40 4.32 26.80
C GLN A 19 -23.47 5.30 25.61
N ASN A 20 -23.27 4.82 24.39
CA ASN A 20 -23.13 5.68 23.19
C ASN A 20 -24.43 6.39 22.77
N ASN A 21 -25.59 6.00 23.31
CA ASN A 21 -26.85 6.68 23.06
C ASN A 21 -26.96 8.06 23.77
N THR A 22 -26.12 8.28 24.76
CA THR A 22 -26.04 9.53 25.53
C THR A 22 -24.63 10.14 25.51
N PHE A 23 -23.88 9.83 24.47
CA PHE A 23 -22.52 10.35 24.29
C PHE A 23 -22.51 11.90 24.40
N ARG A 24 -21.57 12.45 25.17
CA ARG A 24 -21.38 13.90 25.30
C ARG A 24 -19.99 14.30 24.88
N ASP A 25 -19.93 15.25 23.96
CA ASP A 25 -18.70 15.97 23.70
C ASP A 25 -18.36 16.87 24.88
N HIS A 26 -17.15 16.75 25.41
CA HIS A 26 -16.71 17.51 26.60
C HIS A 26 -16.58 19.03 26.40
N TYR A 27 -16.64 19.49 25.13
CA TYR A 27 -16.55 20.90 24.81
C TYR A 27 -17.93 21.54 24.62
N ILE A 28 -18.82 20.84 23.92
CA ILE A 28 -20.16 21.34 23.58
C ILE A 28 -21.18 20.95 24.67
N GLU A 29 -20.93 19.87 25.41
CA GLU A 29 -21.79 19.30 26.45
C GLU A 29 -23.22 18.93 26.02
N ILE A 30 -23.47 18.86 24.71
CA ILE A 30 -24.76 18.43 24.18
C ILE A 30 -24.76 16.91 24.00
N PRO A 31 -25.76 16.19 24.52
CA PRO A 31 -25.87 14.74 24.32
C PRO A 31 -26.17 14.44 22.86
N PHE A 32 -25.49 13.43 22.30
CA PHE A 32 -25.66 12.97 20.95
C PHE A 32 -25.84 11.43 20.92
N ASP A 33 -26.83 10.95 20.20
CA ASP A 33 -27.11 9.51 20.07
C ASP A 33 -26.24 8.90 18.96
N LEU A 34 -25.25 8.11 19.36
CA LEU A 34 -24.33 7.37 18.47
C LEU A 34 -24.77 5.91 18.25
N SER A 35 -25.89 5.45 18.83
CA SER A 35 -26.32 4.04 18.76
C SER A 35 -26.58 3.52 17.35
N LYS A 36 -26.82 4.40 16.38
CA LYS A 36 -27.08 4.07 14.98
C LYS A 36 -25.88 4.35 14.07
N VAL A 37 -24.72 4.68 14.63
CA VAL A 37 -23.51 5.00 13.89
C VAL A 37 -22.68 3.73 13.69
N LEU A 38 -22.29 3.44 12.45
CA LEU A 38 -21.29 2.43 12.15
C LEU A 38 -19.90 3.06 12.25
N PHE A 39 -19.08 2.55 13.17
CA PHE A 39 -17.70 2.97 13.32
C PHE A 39 -16.77 2.05 12.53
N VAL A 40 -15.92 2.62 11.71
CA VAL A 40 -14.87 1.91 10.99
C VAL A 40 -13.53 2.57 11.33
N THR A 41 -12.64 1.82 11.93
CA THR A 41 -11.30 2.28 12.31
C THR A 41 -10.24 1.50 11.56
N THR A 42 -9.07 2.10 11.36
CA THR A 42 -7.91 1.45 10.74
C THR A 42 -6.69 1.60 11.63
N ALA A 43 -5.91 0.54 11.76
CA ALA A 43 -4.65 0.54 12.48
C ALA A 43 -3.58 -0.24 11.70
N ASN A 44 -2.33 0.08 11.94
CA ASN A 44 -1.21 -0.65 11.35
C ASN A 44 -0.81 -1.87 12.18
N ASP A 45 -0.98 -1.79 13.49
CA ASP A 45 -0.66 -2.87 14.42
C ASP A 45 -1.77 -2.98 15.47
N LYS A 46 -2.38 -4.17 15.57
CA LYS A 46 -3.42 -4.45 16.55
C LYS A 46 -2.88 -4.52 17.98
N ASN A 47 -1.59 -4.83 18.15
CA ASN A 47 -0.99 -4.94 19.47
C ASN A 47 -0.81 -3.58 20.18
N GLU A 48 -0.88 -2.48 19.43
CA GLU A 48 -0.87 -1.14 19.98
C GLU A 48 -2.24 -0.65 20.44
N ILE A 49 -3.32 -1.40 20.11
CA ILE A 49 -4.68 -1.06 20.50
C ILE A 49 -4.96 -1.63 21.91
N PRO A 50 -5.43 -0.82 22.86
CA PRO A 50 -5.80 -1.31 24.18
C PRO A 50 -6.83 -2.43 24.13
N ALA A 51 -6.61 -3.49 24.92
CA ALA A 51 -7.49 -4.66 24.96
C ALA A 51 -8.97 -4.32 25.16
N PRO A 52 -9.37 -3.37 26.03
CA PRO A 52 -10.78 -3.00 26.19
C PRO A 52 -11.43 -2.43 24.93
N LEU A 53 -10.66 -1.82 24.01
CA LEU A 53 -11.15 -1.38 22.72
C LEU A 53 -11.31 -2.56 21.74
N LEU A 54 -10.32 -3.45 21.71
CA LEU A 54 -10.37 -4.64 20.86
C LEU A 54 -11.59 -5.54 21.18
N ASP A 55 -11.95 -5.66 22.44
CA ASP A 55 -13.11 -6.44 22.90
C ASP A 55 -14.46 -5.92 22.36
N ARG A 56 -14.49 -4.65 21.93
CA ARG A 56 -15.67 -3.99 21.36
C ARG A 56 -15.66 -3.88 19.84
N MET A 57 -14.60 -4.40 19.18
CA MET A 57 -14.39 -4.29 17.74
C MET A 57 -14.39 -5.66 17.08
N GLU A 58 -14.96 -5.74 15.89
CA GLU A 58 -14.68 -6.83 14.98
C GLU A 58 -13.38 -6.54 14.23
N VAL A 59 -12.36 -7.36 14.44
CA VAL A 59 -11.04 -7.16 13.83
C VAL A 59 -10.96 -7.90 12.51
N ILE A 60 -10.79 -7.14 11.43
CA ILE A 60 -10.56 -7.68 10.09
C ILE A 60 -9.08 -7.46 9.73
N GLU A 61 -8.30 -8.53 9.72
CA GLU A 61 -6.88 -8.46 9.37
C GLU A 61 -6.71 -8.47 7.85
N LEU A 62 -5.98 -7.48 7.34
CA LEU A 62 -5.60 -7.39 5.93
C LEU A 62 -4.11 -7.74 5.80
N PHE A 63 -3.85 -8.84 5.10
CA PHE A 63 -2.48 -9.30 4.86
C PHE A 63 -1.80 -8.54 3.71
N SER A 64 -0.48 -8.68 3.62
CA SER A 64 0.31 -8.17 2.49
C SER A 64 -0.12 -8.84 1.19
N TYR A 65 -0.10 -8.06 0.10
CA TYR A 65 -0.34 -8.61 -1.23
C TYR A 65 0.84 -9.49 -1.68
N THR A 66 0.49 -10.63 -2.27
CA THR A 66 1.46 -11.49 -2.97
C THR A 66 2.00 -10.77 -4.22
N HIS A 67 3.11 -11.28 -4.75
CA HIS A 67 3.69 -10.75 -5.99
C HIS A 67 2.69 -10.76 -7.16
N GLU A 68 1.92 -11.84 -7.32
CA GLU A 68 0.92 -11.97 -8.38
C GLU A 68 -0.28 -11.03 -8.19
N GLU A 69 -0.72 -10.84 -6.95
CA GLU A 69 -1.75 -9.85 -6.64
C GLU A 69 -1.28 -8.42 -6.94
N LYS A 70 -0.04 -8.06 -6.57
CA LYS A 70 0.55 -6.77 -6.92
C LYS A 70 0.62 -6.56 -8.43
N PHE A 71 1.00 -7.59 -9.19
CA PHE A 71 0.99 -7.54 -10.65
C PHE A 71 -0.40 -7.27 -11.21
N ASN A 72 -1.40 -8.01 -10.75
CA ASN A 72 -2.78 -7.84 -11.18
C ASN A 72 -3.36 -6.48 -10.81
N ILE A 73 -3.10 -6.00 -9.58
CA ILE A 73 -3.49 -4.66 -9.11
C ILE A 73 -2.81 -3.59 -9.97
N ALA A 74 -1.53 -3.73 -10.26
CA ALA A 74 -0.79 -2.80 -11.10
C ALA A 74 -1.42 -2.68 -12.49
N LYS A 75 -1.68 -3.81 -13.13
CA LYS A 75 -2.19 -3.88 -14.50
C LYS A 75 -3.62 -3.37 -14.62
N LYS A 76 -4.50 -3.76 -13.68
CA LYS A 76 -5.93 -3.46 -13.74
C LYS A 76 -6.31 -2.10 -13.16
N HIS A 77 -5.54 -1.59 -12.20
CA HIS A 77 -5.92 -0.41 -11.43
C HIS A 77 -4.87 0.69 -11.43
N LEU A 78 -3.62 0.41 -11.05
CA LEU A 78 -2.63 1.47 -10.84
C LEU A 78 -2.19 2.12 -12.15
N ILE A 79 -1.87 1.32 -13.16
CA ILE A 79 -1.42 1.83 -14.46
C ILE A 79 -2.52 2.67 -15.14
N PRO A 80 -3.79 2.20 -15.27
CA PRO A 80 -4.86 3.02 -15.85
C PRO A 80 -5.12 4.31 -15.07
N LYS A 81 -5.10 4.25 -13.73
CA LYS A 81 -5.26 5.42 -12.85
C LYS A 81 -4.15 6.44 -13.12
N GLN A 82 -2.89 5.99 -13.10
CA GLN A 82 -1.75 6.86 -13.27
C GLN A 82 -1.61 7.42 -14.70
N LEU A 83 -2.04 6.69 -15.72
CA LEU A 83 -2.15 7.23 -17.09
C LEU A 83 -3.10 8.42 -17.12
N LYS A 84 -4.28 8.30 -16.51
CA LYS A 84 -5.29 9.37 -16.43
C LYS A 84 -4.75 10.57 -15.66
N GLU A 85 -4.16 10.35 -14.49
CA GLU A 85 -3.62 11.43 -13.63
C GLU A 85 -2.48 12.20 -14.30
N ASN A 86 -1.68 11.54 -15.14
CA ASN A 86 -0.57 12.19 -15.86
C ASN A 86 -0.93 12.62 -17.30
N GLY A 87 -2.21 12.53 -17.71
CA GLY A 87 -2.68 12.99 -19.02
C GLY A 87 -2.13 12.18 -20.20
N ILE A 88 -1.72 10.93 -20.00
CA ILE A 88 -1.14 10.05 -21.02
C ILE A 88 -2.23 9.12 -21.54
N LYS A 89 -2.38 9.03 -22.86
CA LYS A 89 -3.31 8.09 -23.48
C LYS A 89 -2.73 6.67 -23.46
N ALA A 90 -3.57 5.65 -23.28
CA ALA A 90 -3.15 4.25 -23.28
C ALA A 90 -2.48 3.81 -24.62
N SER A 91 -2.75 4.53 -25.70
CA SER A 91 -2.09 4.31 -26.99
C SER A 91 -0.64 4.79 -27.03
N GLN A 92 -0.26 5.73 -26.14
CA GLN A 92 1.06 6.34 -26.12
C GLN A 92 2.07 5.62 -25.23
N LEU A 93 1.60 4.92 -24.18
CA LEU A 93 2.45 4.24 -23.22
C LEU A 93 1.95 2.83 -22.93
N HIS A 94 2.87 1.88 -22.93
CA HIS A 94 2.62 0.48 -22.58
C HIS A 94 3.75 -0.04 -21.71
N PHE A 95 3.41 -0.70 -20.61
CA PHE A 95 4.35 -1.49 -19.82
C PHE A 95 4.25 -2.95 -20.22
N THR A 96 5.38 -3.59 -20.54
CA THR A 96 5.38 -5.04 -20.70
C THR A 96 5.18 -5.74 -19.37
N ASP A 97 4.60 -6.94 -19.37
CA ASP A 97 4.37 -7.71 -18.14
C ASP A 97 5.71 -7.93 -17.38
N ASN A 98 6.78 -8.24 -18.11
CA ASN A 98 8.12 -8.38 -17.53
C ASN A 98 8.65 -7.08 -16.92
N ALA A 99 8.26 -5.91 -17.44
CA ALA A 99 8.63 -4.63 -16.82
C ALA A 99 7.88 -4.41 -15.51
N ILE A 100 6.61 -4.79 -15.44
CA ILE A 100 5.82 -4.71 -14.20
C ILE A 100 6.45 -5.60 -13.13
N HIS A 101 6.75 -6.87 -13.43
CA HIS A 101 7.46 -7.77 -12.53
C HIS A 101 8.81 -7.19 -12.07
N SER A 102 9.60 -6.68 -13.02
CA SER A 102 10.89 -6.05 -12.69
C SER A 102 10.76 -4.81 -11.80
N ILE A 103 9.65 -4.08 -11.87
CA ILE A 103 9.38 -2.95 -10.97
C ILE A 103 9.04 -3.46 -9.58
N ILE A 104 8.19 -4.48 -9.49
CA ILE A 104 7.79 -5.09 -8.21
C ILE A 104 9.05 -5.61 -7.49
N ASP A 105 9.88 -6.39 -8.16
CA ASP A 105 11.04 -7.06 -7.55
C ASP A 105 12.22 -6.12 -7.30
N GLY A 106 12.49 -5.21 -8.24
CA GLY A 106 13.72 -4.43 -8.22
C GLY A 106 13.59 -3.03 -7.62
N TYR A 107 12.39 -2.49 -7.51
CA TYR A 107 12.20 -1.08 -7.12
C TYR A 107 11.24 -0.89 -5.95
N THR A 108 10.52 -1.94 -5.54
CA THR A 108 9.56 -1.86 -4.42
C THR A 108 9.78 -3.01 -3.43
N ARG A 109 9.65 -2.70 -2.13
CA ARG A 109 9.62 -3.68 -1.05
C ARG A 109 8.65 -3.17 0.01
N GLU A 110 7.40 -3.60 -0.09
CA GLU A 110 6.29 -3.13 0.75
C GLU A 110 5.19 -4.18 0.86
N ALA A 111 4.43 -4.17 1.94
CA ALA A 111 3.26 -5.04 2.11
C ALA A 111 2.12 -4.68 1.14
N GLY A 112 1.88 -3.38 0.93
CA GLY A 112 0.86 -2.85 0.03
C GLY A 112 1.36 -2.56 -1.38
N VAL A 113 0.77 -1.53 -2.01
CA VAL A 113 1.06 -1.11 -3.40
C VAL A 113 1.29 0.41 -3.54
N ARG A 114 1.49 1.14 -2.44
CA ARG A 114 1.66 2.60 -2.48
C ARG A 114 2.97 3.02 -3.14
N THR A 115 4.07 2.35 -2.82
CA THR A 115 5.37 2.61 -3.43
C THR A 115 5.38 2.17 -4.88
N LEU A 116 4.70 1.06 -5.20
CA LEU A 116 4.51 0.57 -6.55
C LEU A 116 3.77 1.60 -7.41
N GLU A 117 2.66 2.16 -6.91
CA GLU A 117 1.92 3.24 -7.58
C GLU A 117 2.80 4.47 -7.83
N ARG A 118 3.52 4.93 -6.79
CA ARG A 118 4.46 6.06 -6.93
C ARG A 118 5.58 5.79 -7.93
N THR A 119 6.00 4.55 -8.06
CA THR A 119 7.04 4.14 -9.00
C THR A 119 6.53 4.19 -10.45
N PHE A 120 5.30 3.71 -10.71
CA PHE A 120 4.65 3.91 -12.01
C PHE A 120 4.45 5.39 -12.33
N ALA A 121 3.96 6.18 -11.38
CA ALA A 121 3.81 7.62 -11.54
C ALA A 121 5.14 8.31 -11.91
N LYS A 122 6.26 7.88 -11.30
CA LYS A 122 7.59 8.42 -11.63
C LYS A 122 7.99 8.14 -13.08
N VAL A 123 7.74 6.92 -13.58
CA VAL A 123 7.97 6.58 -14.98
C VAL A 123 7.09 7.43 -15.89
N MET A 124 5.79 7.51 -15.57
CA MET A 124 4.81 8.23 -16.38
C MET A 124 5.08 9.73 -16.47
N ARG A 125 5.51 10.37 -15.37
CA ARG A 125 5.91 11.79 -15.42
C ARG A 125 7.07 12.02 -16.39
N LYS A 126 8.09 11.13 -16.41
CA LYS A 126 9.19 11.25 -17.37
C LYS A 126 8.76 10.98 -18.82
N VAL A 127 7.77 10.11 -19.00
CA VAL A 127 7.15 9.87 -20.31
C VAL A 127 6.32 11.08 -20.74
N ALA A 128 5.56 11.70 -19.84
CA ALA A 128 4.78 12.91 -20.13
C ALA A 128 5.68 14.05 -20.62
N VAL A 129 6.85 14.25 -19.99
CA VAL A 129 7.85 15.22 -20.46
C VAL A 129 8.27 14.94 -21.91
N LYS A 130 8.61 13.69 -22.25
CA LYS A 130 8.98 13.33 -23.63
C LYS A 130 7.86 13.61 -24.64
N ILE A 131 6.63 13.35 -24.25
CA ILE A 131 5.46 13.63 -25.11
C ILE A 131 5.28 15.14 -25.31
N THR A 132 5.46 15.95 -24.26
CA THR A 132 5.37 17.41 -24.36
C THR A 132 6.53 18.03 -25.16
N GLU A 133 7.70 17.37 -25.20
CA GLU A 133 8.84 17.71 -26.03
C GLU A 133 8.66 17.29 -27.51
N GLY A 134 7.49 16.75 -27.88
CA GLY A 134 7.11 16.45 -29.26
C GLY A 134 7.28 14.99 -29.67
N TYR A 135 7.54 14.08 -28.75
CA TYR A 135 7.56 12.65 -29.10
C TYR A 135 6.15 12.12 -29.40
N THR A 136 5.93 11.66 -30.62
CA THR A 136 4.60 11.20 -31.10
C THR A 136 4.44 9.68 -31.16
N GLY A 137 5.53 8.93 -30.95
CA GLY A 137 5.53 7.47 -31.04
C GLY A 137 4.95 6.79 -29.77
N LYS A 138 4.62 5.51 -29.91
CA LYS A 138 4.25 4.66 -28.77
C LYS A 138 5.50 4.29 -27.97
N ILE A 139 5.49 4.57 -26.69
CA ILE A 139 6.57 4.21 -25.75
C ILE A 139 6.24 2.86 -25.13
N SER A 140 7.12 1.88 -25.31
CA SER A 140 7.02 0.58 -24.63
C SER A 140 8.12 0.49 -23.57
N VAL A 141 7.71 0.44 -22.31
CA VAL A 141 8.61 0.27 -21.19
C VAL A 141 8.92 -1.21 -21.01
N LYS A 142 10.19 -1.55 -21.22
CA LYS A 142 10.75 -2.90 -21.05
C LYS A 142 11.67 -2.95 -19.84
N PRO A 143 11.99 -4.12 -19.27
CA PRO A 143 12.88 -4.25 -18.12
C PRO A 143 14.23 -3.54 -18.31
N THR A 144 14.82 -3.65 -19.50
CA THR A 144 16.12 -3.04 -19.86
C THR A 144 16.09 -1.51 -19.91
N GLY A 145 14.91 -0.91 -20.06
CA GLY A 145 14.74 0.55 -20.11
C GLY A 145 14.38 1.18 -18.75
N LEU A 146 14.12 0.39 -17.73
CA LEU A 146 13.65 0.89 -16.43
C LEU A 146 14.69 1.76 -15.73
N GLU A 147 15.96 1.43 -15.86
CA GLU A 147 17.04 2.17 -15.22
C GLU A 147 17.11 3.65 -15.67
N ALA A 148 16.79 3.92 -16.92
CA ALA A 148 16.72 5.29 -17.46
C ALA A 148 15.62 6.12 -16.78
N TYR A 149 14.54 5.47 -16.36
CA TYR A 149 13.42 6.13 -15.66
C TYR A 149 13.59 6.17 -14.15
N LEU A 150 14.06 5.09 -13.55
CA LEU A 150 14.02 4.88 -12.10
C LEU A 150 15.38 4.96 -11.42
N GLY A 151 16.48 4.87 -12.20
CA GLY A 151 17.84 4.65 -11.71
C GLY A 151 18.13 3.17 -11.48
N PRO A 152 19.26 2.83 -10.88
CA PRO A 152 19.63 1.44 -10.63
C PRO A 152 18.61 0.75 -9.72
N LYS A 153 18.48 -0.58 -9.87
CA LYS A 153 17.60 -1.39 -9.02
C LYS A 153 18.00 -1.21 -7.56
N LYS A 154 17.02 -0.98 -6.72
CA LYS A 154 17.19 -0.79 -5.28
C LYS A 154 17.33 -2.12 -4.54
N TYR A 155 16.61 -3.12 -5.04
CA TYR A 155 16.57 -4.47 -4.48
C TYR A 155 17.10 -5.42 -5.54
N LYS A 156 18.07 -6.22 -5.17
CA LYS A 156 18.51 -7.35 -5.98
C LYS A 156 17.72 -8.56 -5.46
N PRO A 157 17.15 -9.41 -6.35
CA PRO A 157 16.68 -10.70 -5.88
C PRO A 157 17.88 -11.36 -5.19
N GLU A 158 17.69 -11.79 -3.96
CA GLU A 158 18.67 -12.65 -3.34
C GLU A 158 18.82 -13.84 -4.28
N SER A 159 20.05 -14.12 -4.70
CA SER A 159 20.33 -15.26 -5.55
C SER A 159 20.02 -16.50 -4.70
N GLN A 160 18.78 -16.99 -4.82
CA GLN A 160 18.49 -18.32 -4.36
C GLN A 160 19.48 -19.23 -5.07
N GLY A 161 20.34 -19.86 -4.31
CA GLY A 161 21.27 -20.83 -4.84
C GLY A 161 20.47 -21.90 -5.59
N HIS A 162 20.45 -21.79 -6.91
CA HIS A 162 19.75 -22.75 -7.76
C HIS A 162 20.47 -24.11 -7.84
N LYS A 163 21.50 -24.28 -7.02
CA LYS A 163 22.26 -25.54 -6.93
C LYS A 163 22.16 -26.07 -5.52
N ASP A 164 21.84 -27.34 -5.43
CA ASP A 164 21.88 -28.04 -4.15
C ASP A 164 23.31 -28.05 -3.64
N GLU A 165 23.52 -27.46 -2.46
CA GLU A 165 24.81 -27.46 -1.77
C GLU A 165 24.69 -28.21 -0.46
N VAL A 166 25.67 -29.09 -0.20
CA VAL A 166 25.70 -29.86 1.03
C VAL A 166 25.96 -28.94 2.22
N GLY A 167 25.07 -29.00 3.21
CA GLY A 167 25.16 -28.17 4.42
C GLY A 167 24.48 -26.81 4.31
N VAL A 168 23.77 -26.52 3.21
CA VAL A 168 23.00 -25.29 3.03
C VAL A 168 21.50 -25.59 3.06
N VAL A 169 20.76 -24.85 3.88
CA VAL A 169 19.30 -24.95 3.99
C VAL A 169 18.71 -23.56 3.88
N ASN A 170 17.70 -23.40 3.01
CA ASN A 170 16.94 -22.15 2.90
C ASN A 170 16.01 -22.04 4.11
N GLY A 171 16.15 -20.97 4.88
CA GLY A 171 15.23 -20.61 5.96
C GLY A 171 14.09 -19.75 5.42
N LEU A 172 12.89 -19.95 5.98
CA LEU A 172 11.75 -19.08 5.73
C LEU A 172 11.67 -18.06 6.86
N ALA A 173 11.57 -16.78 6.52
CA ALA A 173 11.39 -15.70 7.47
C ALA A 173 10.13 -14.91 7.16
N TRP A 174 9.37 -14.57 8.19
CA TRP A 174 8.26 -13.63 8.07
C TRP A 174 8.78 -12.22 8.33
N THR A 175 8.64 -11.34 7.36
CA THR A 175 9.06 -9.94 7.47
C THR A 175 7.86 -9.00 7.45
N SER A 176 8.06 -7.73 7.83
CA SER A 176 7.02 -6.69 7.76
C SER A 176 6.50 -6.41 6.34
N VAL A 177 7.16 -6.96 5.31
CA VAL A 177 6.80 -6.80 3.90
C VAL A 177 6.27 -8.09 3.26
N GLY A 178 6.20 -9.16 4.01
CA GLY A 178 5.76 -10.49 3.58
C GLY A 178 6.74 -11.59 3.98
N GLY A 179 6.45 -12.84 3.59
CA GLY A 179 7.37 -13.98 3.79
C GLY A 179 8.52 -13.97 2.77
N GLU A 180 9.70 -14.32 3.23
CA GLU A 180 10.93 -14.53 2.42
C GLU A 180 11.54 -15.88 2.72
#